data_5f9a594cc4c0873c8ba5abf480ded72d
#
_entry.id   5f9a594cc4c0873c8ba5abf480ded72d
#
_cell.length_a   1.000
_cell.length_b   1.000
_cell.length_c   1.000
_cell.angle_alpha   90.00
_cell.angle_beta   90.00
_cell.angle_gamma   90.00
#
_symmetry.space_group_name_H-M   'P 1'
#
loop_
_entity.id
_entity.type
_entity.pdbx_description
1 polymer ?
#
loop_
_entity_poly.entity_id
_entity_poly.type
_entity_poly.pdbx_seq_one_letter_code
_entity_poly.pdbx_strand_id
1 'polypeptide(L)'
;MKILMTGHKGFIGKNMKPYLESKGHKVTGFEWNDTVGGFPDVTDQDLVIHLGAISSTTETDVNKIMDHNYDFSYKLLLACCENKVDLQYASSASVYGTAHSKHPFKEDDAKLPTNPYAWSKYLFDRLVLKSIDKLPIKVQGFRYFNVMGPHDEHKGDSASLITKWKKFNYVKVFEGSKNIFRDFIHVDDVCKIHELFFDIEKSDIVNVGTGTPRSFMELAEHMDKEEIIEIPMPDTLKNQYQDFTMSDNAKLESYIGQYEFRYPF
;
A
#
# COMPACT_ATOMS: atom_id res chain seq x y z
N MET A 1 5.71 1.93 22.46
CA MET A 1 6.32 2.93 21.61
C MET A 1 5.39 4.13 21.46
N LYS A 2 5.92 5.34 21.24
CA LYS A 2 5.20 6.51 20.76
C LYS A 2 5.32 6.54 19.25
N ILE A 3 4.20 6.45 18.55
CA ILE A 3 4.15 6.33 17.10
C ILE A 3 3.38 7.51 16.51
N LEU A 4 3.99 8.24 15.59
CA LEU A 4 3.27 9.20 14.76
C LEU A 4 2.81 8.49 13.48
N MET A 5 1.51 8.56 13.19
CA MET A 5 0.93 7.95 11.99
C MET A 5 0.33 9.01 11.08
N THR A 6 0.90 9.21 9.89
CA THR A 6 0.24 10.03 8.86
C THR A 6 -0.75 9.19 8.06
N GLY A 7 -1.85 9.77 7.63
CA GLY A 7 -2.89 9.04 6.89
C GLY A 7 -3.73 8.10 7.78
N HIS A 8 -3.83 8.38 9.07
CA HIS A 8 -4.55 7.56 10.05
C HIS A 8 -6.05 7.49 9.81
N LYS A 9 -6.64 8.44 9.08
CA LYS A 9 -8.06 8.43 8.67
C LYS A 9 -8.30 7.70 7.35
N GLY A 10 -7.22 7.29 6.65
CA GLY A 10 -7.29 6.48 5.44
C GLY A 10 -7.65 5.02 5.73
N PHE A 11 -7.82 4.22 4.67
CA PHE A 11 -8.22 2.81 4.78
C PHE A 11 -7.28 2.00 5.69
N ILE A 12 -5.98 1.98 5.38
CA ILE A 12 -5.01 1.22 6.17
C ILE A 12 -4.85 1.82 7.56
N GLY A 13 -4.79 3.16 7.67
CA GLY A 13 -4.64 3.86 8.94
C GLY A 13 -5.77 3.60 9.93
N LYS A 14 -7.04 3.53 9.46
CA LYS A 14 -8.21 3.20 10.30
C LYS A 14 -8.16 1.79 10.90
N ASN A 15 -7.47 0.86 10.23
CA ASN A 15 -7.25 -0.49 10.76
C ASN A 15 -5.98 -0.55 11.62
N MET A 16 -4.88 0.05 11.16
CA MET A 16 -3.58 -0.04 11.81
C MET A 16 -3.53 0.72 13.14
N LYS A 17 -4.13 1.91 13.22
CA LYS A 17 -4.12 2.70 14.46
C LYS A 17 -4.73 1.94 15.64
N PRO A 18 -5.99 1.46 15.61
CA PRO A 18 -6.56 0.70 16.72
C PRO A 18 -5.84 -0.63 16.97
N TYR A 19 -5.31 -1.28 15.93
CA TYR A 19 -4.50 -2.47 16.08
C TYR A 19 -3.26 -2.20 16.95
N LEU A 20 -2.47 -1.19 16.63
CA LEU A 20 -1.26 -0.83 17.38
C LEU A 20 -1.58 -0.33 18.79
N GLU A 21 -2.67 0.42 18.96
CA GLU A 21 -3.15 0.84 20.29
C GLU A 21 -3.53 -0.36 21.15
N SER A 22 -4.15 -1.40 20.57
CA SER A 22 -4.46 -2.66 21.27
C SER A 22 -3.23 -3.43 21.74
N LYS A 23 -2.07 -3.18 21.11
CA LYS A 23 -0.76 -3.73 21.47
C LYS A 23 -0.01 -2.88 22.51
N GLY A 24 -0.64 -1.82 23.00
CA GLY A 24 -0.06 -0.96 24.03
C GLY A 24 0.82 0.18 23.48
N HIS A 25 0.81 0.44 22.17
CA HIS A 25 1.49 1.59 21.59
C HIS A 25 0.63 2.85 21.74
N LYS A 26 1.29 4.02 21.89
CA LYS A 26 0.62 5.32 21.86
C LYS A 26 0.70 5.86 20.44
N VAL A 27 -0.44 5.95 19.74
CA VAL A 27 -0.48 6.37 18.33
C VAL A 27 -1.09 7.76 18.19
N THR A 28 -0.28 8.73 17.76
CA THR A 28 -0.73 10.08 17.39
C THR A 28 -0.97 10.14 15.89
N GLY A 29 -2.18 10.53 15.46
CA GLY A 29 -2.53 10.62 14.05
C GLY A 29 -2.29 12.01 13.47
N PHE A 30 -1.86 12.09 12.21
CA PHE A 30 -1.75 13.33 11.43
C PHE A 30 -2.42 13.15 10.07
N GLU A 31 -3.20 14.16 9.64
CA GLU A 31 -3.74 14.27 8.29
C GLU A 31 -3.36 15.61 7.69
N TRP A 32 -3.07 15.61 6.40
CA TRP A 32 -2.71 16.82 5.65
C TRP A 32 -3.77 17.95 5.78
N ASN A 33 -5.05 17.56 5.81
CA ASN A 33 -6.16 18.52 5.88
C ASN A 33 -6.53 18.96 7.30
N ASP A 34 -5.94 18.38 8.35
CA ASP A 34 -6.26 18.74 9.74
C ASP A 34 -5.60 20.07 10.14
N THR A 35 -4.60 20.50 9.37
CA THR A 35 -3.91 21.78 9.58
C THR A 35 -3.64 22.45 8.23
N VAL A 36 -4.04 23.71 8.08
CA VAL A 36 -3.74 24.50 6.88
C VAL A 36 -2.23 24.68 6.77
N GLY A 37 -1.58 23.92 5.87
CA GLY A 37 -0.13 23.97 5.66
C GLY A 37 0.71 23.38 6.79
N GLY A 38 0.10 22.62 7.72
CA GLY A 38 0.81 22.00 8.84
C GLY A 38 1.69 20.83 8.42
N PHE A 39 2.82 20.71 9.10
CA PHE A 39 3.71 19.56 9.03
C PHE A 39 3.68 18.83 10.38
N PRO A 40 3.72 17.48 10.40
CA PRO A 40 3.66 16.76 11.67
C PRO A 40 4.91 17.01 12.53
N ASP A 41 4.71 17.16 13.83
CA ASP A 41 5.78 17.18 14.80
C ASP A 41 6.26 15.76 15.07
N VAL A 42 7.49 15.44 14.66
CA VAL A 42 8.12 14.13 14.85
C VAL A 42 8.95 14.06 16.14
N THR A 43 9.07 15.16 16.89
CA THR A 43 9.83 15.18 18.15
C THR A 43 9.21 14.21 19.17
N ASP A 44 10.02 13.62 20.00
CA ASP A 44 9.58 12.67 21.04
C ASP A 44 8.81 11.43 20.53
N GLN A 45 8.92 11.10 19.25
CA GLN A 45 8.40 9.86 18.71
C GLN A 45 9.50 8.80 18.64
N ASP A 46 9.11 7.53 18.80
CA ASP A 46 10.01 6.39 18.60
C ASP A 46 10.01 5.97 17.12
N LEU A 47 8.86 6.12 16.45
CA LEU A 47 8.63 5.68 15.07
C LEU A 47 7.62 6.60 14.36
N VAL A 48 7.87 6.87 13.09
CA VAL A 48 6.87 7.42 12.16
C VAL A 48 6.38 6.32 11.23
N ILE A 49 5.07 6.11 11.16
CA ILE A 49 4.41 5.28 10.14
C ILE A 49 3.72 6.19 9.13
N HIS A 50 4.30 6.29 7.93
CA HIS A 50 3.83 7.18 6.88
C HIS A 50 2.93 6.44 5.88
N LEU A 51 1.61 6.55 6.06
CA LEU A 51 0.58 5.98 5.17
C LEU A 51 -0.11 7.04 4.30
N GLY A 52 0.04 8.32 4.66
CA GLY A 52 -0.62 9.44 3.98
C GLY A 52 -0.14 9.58 2.53
N ALA A 53 -1.06 9.52 1.58
CA ALA A 53 -0.80 9.75 0.15
C ALA A 53 -2.10 9.96 -0.62
N ILE A 54 -2.02 10.65 -1.76
CA ILE A 54 -3.04 10.57 -2.80
C ILE A 54 -2.85 9.21 -3.48
N SER A 55 -3.74 8.26 -3.21
CA SER A 55 -3.62 6.87 -3.69
C SER A 55 -4.43 6.58 -4.96
N SER A 56 -5.09 7.58 -5.54
CA SER A 56 -5.84 7.43 -6.79
C SER A 56 -4.89 7.23 -7.97
N THR A 57 -5.02 6.10 -8.66
CA THR A 57 -4.28 5.82 -9.91
C THR A 57 -4.87 6.56 -11.11
N THR A 58 -6.03 7.19 -10.94
CA THR A 58 -6.73 7.98 -11.96
C THR A 58 -6.56 9.49 -11.78
N GLU A 59 -5.87 9.94 -10.73
CA GLU A 59 -5.51 11.35 -10.58
C GLU A 59 -4.48 11.73 -11.65
N THR A 60 -4.74 12.80 -12.38
CA THR A 60 -3.91 13.26 -13.50
C THR A 60 -3.11 14.51 -13.20
N ASP A 61 -3.40 15.21 -12.09
CA ASP A 61 -2.62 16.35 -11.65
C ASP A 61 -1.28 15.87 -11.06
N VAL A 62 -0.26 15.89 -11.92
CA VAL A 62 1.10 15.45 -11.58
C VAL A 62 1.70 16.27 -10.45
N ASN A 63 1.51 17.61 -10.48
CA ASN A 63 2.09 18.50 -9.46
C ASN A 63 1.49 18.19 -8.10
N LYS A 64 0.16 18.09 -8.03
CA LYS A 64 -0.55 17.73 -6.80
C LYS A 64 -0.07 16.39 -6.22
N ILE A 65 0.11 15.36 -7.09
CA ILE A 65 0.62 14.06 -6.64
C ILE A 65 2.06 14.18 -6.14
N MET A 66 2.93 14.87 -6.87
CA MET A 66 4.32 14.99 -6.48
C MET A 66 4.47 15.76 -5.16
N ASP A 67 3.76 16.86 -4.99
CA ASP A 67 3.78 17.66 -3.74
C ASP A 67 3.33 16.84 -2.53
N HIS A 68 2.23 16.07 -2.68
CA HIS A 68 1.64 15.33 -1.57
C HIS A 68 2.33 13.98 -1.30
N ASN A 69 2.82 13.31 -2.33
CA ASN A 69 3.36 11.96 -2.17
C ASN A 69 4.89 11.96 -2.07
N TYR A 70 5.58 12.69 -2.96
CA TYR A 70 7.03 12.67 -3.00
C TYR A 70 7.65 13.76 -2.10
N ASP A 71 7.30 15.02 -2.31
CA ASP A 71 7.93 16.14 -1.57
C ASP A 71 7.59 16.09 -0.08
N PHE A 72 6.35 15.74 0.27
CA PHE A 72 5.97 15.55 1.67
C PHE A 72 6.73 14.37 2.30
N SER A 73 6.81 13.22 1.62
CA SER A 73 7.57 12.06 2.11
C SER A 73 9.04 12.38 2.28
N TYR A 74 9.63 13.15 1.36
CA TYR A 74 11.03 13.59 1.45
C TYR A 74 11.26 14.51 2.65
N LYS A 75 10.40 15.52 2.85
CA LYS A 75 10.47 16.40 4.03
C LYS A 75 10.31 15.62 5.33
N LEU A 76 9.41 14.64 5.34
CA LEU A 76 9.19 13.78 6.51
C LEU A 76 10.41 12.92 6.81
N LEU A 77 11.05 12.33 5.80
CA LEU A 77 12.31 11.60 5.95
C LEU A 77 13.40 12.49 6.54
N LEU A 78 13.57 13.73 6.06
CA LEU A 78 14.55 14.68 6.61
C LEU A 78 14.27 14.99 8.08
N ALA A 79 13.01 15.29 8.43
CA ALA A 79 12.62 15.55 9.81
C ALA A 79 12.89 14.34 10.72
N CYS A 80 12.61 13.13 10.25
CA CYS A 80 12.94 11.89 10.96
C CYS A 80 14.46 11.76 11.18
N CYS A 81 15.27 12.02 10.15
CA CYS A 81 16.74 11.98 10.28
C CYS A 81 17.27 13.01 11.30
N GLU A 82 16.76 14.26 11.26
CA GLU A 82 17.17 15.32 12.17
C GLU A 82 16.83 14.98 13.63
N ASN A 83 15.70 14.32 13.86
CA ASN A 83 15.22 13.96 15.20
C ASN A 83 15.58 12.54 15.63
N LYS A 84 16.28 11.77 14.78
CA LYS A 84 16.68 10.36 15.03
C LYS A 84 15.49 9.44 15.32
N VAL A 85 14.42 9.61 14.56
CA VAL A 85 13.17 8.84 14.65
C VAL A 85 13.11 7.88 13.45
N ASP A 86 12.85 6.61 13.71
CA ASP A 86 12.73 5.60 12.67
C ASP A 86 11.51 5.85 11.76
N LEU A 87 11.59 5.40 10.52
CA LEU A 87 10.54 5.62 9.52
C LEU A 87 10.10 4.30 8.87
N GLN A 88 8.84 3.99 8.98
CA GLN A 88 8.14 3.02 8.12
C GLN A 88 7.24 3.76 7.13
N TYR A 89 7.23 3.36 5.85
CA TYR A 89 6.41 4.04 4.86
C TYR A 89 5.71 3.10 3.88
N ALA A 90 4.53 3.54 3.44
CA ALA A 90 3.73 2.86 2.43
C ALA A 90 4.27 3.14 1.02
N SER A 91 4.82 2.12 0.38
CA SER A 91 5.02 2.06 -1.06
C SER A 91 3.91 1.23 -1.73
N SER A 92 4.06 0.83 -2.97
CA SER A 92 2.99 0.18 -3.73
C SER A 92 3.54 -0.76 -4.81
N ALA A 93 2.87 -1.88 -5.05
CA ALA A 93 3.14 -2.74 -6.20
C ALA A 93 2.90 -2.07 -7.56
N SER A 94 2.26 -0.90 -7.60
CA SER A 94 2.14 -0.10 -8.83
C SER A 94 3.49 0.34 -9.42
N VAL A 95 4.56 0.33 -8.61
CA VAL A 95 5.94 0.65 -9.07
C VAL A 95 6.49 -0.35 -10.08
N TYR A 96 5.90 -1.54 -10.17
CA TYR A 96 6.29 -2.56 -11.15
C TYR A 96 5.76 -2.29 -12.56
N GLY A 97 4.79 -1.39 -12.71
CA GLY A 97 4.18 -1.08 -13.99
C GLY A 97 3.33 -2.21 -14.55
N THR A 98 3.14 -2.23 -15.88
CA THR A 98 2.46 -3.31 -16.58
C THR A 98 3.46 -4.44 -16.84
N ALA A 99 3.32 -5.54 -16.11
CA ALA A 99 4.11 -6.74 -16.41
C ALA A 99 3.43 -7.55 -17.52
N HIS A 100 4.19 -7.89 -18.55
CA HIS A 100 3.74 -8.79 -19.61
C HIS A 100 4.06 -10.26 -19.29
N SER A 101 4.64 -10.55 -18.13
CA SER A 101 5.00 -11.90 -17.71
C SER A 101 4.28 -12.29 -16.42
N LYS A 102 3.74 -13.49 -16.34
CA LYS A 102 3.08 -14.05 -15.16
C LYS A 102 4.11 -14.62 -14.16
N HIS A 103 5.07 -13.79 -13.76
CA HIS A 103 6.07 -14.14 -12.75
C HIS A 103 5.88 -13.31 -11.48
N PRO A 104 6.22 -13.86 -10.30
CA PRO A 104 6.26 -13.07 -9.07
C PRO A 104 7.21 -11.87 -9.22
N PHE A 105 6.80 -10.72 -8.70
CA PHE A 105 7.63 -9.52 -8.70
C PHE A 105 8.63 -9.56 -7.54
N LYS A 106 9.90 -9.48 -7.85
CA LYS A 106 10.96 -9.19 -6.88
C LYS A 106 11.13 -7.69 -6.72
N GLU A 107 11.67 -7.26 -5.59
CA GLU A 107 11.85 -5.83 -5.32
C GLU A 107 12.73 -5.12 -6.36
N ASP A 108 13.66 -5.83 -6.99
CA ASP A 108 14.53 -5.30 -8.04
C ASP A 108 13.86 -5.14 -9.41
N ASP A 109 12.65 -5.69 -9.58
CA ASP A 109 11.90 -5.61 -10.84
C ASP A 109 11.19 -4.26 -11.05
N ALA A 110 11.16 -3.38 -10.05
CA ALA A 110 10.52 -2.07 -10.14
C ALA A 110 11.28 -1.16 -11.14
N LYS A 111 10.67 -0.90 -12.32
CA LYS A 111 11.35 -0.18 -13.42
C LYS A 111 10.51 0.86 -14.15
N LEU A 112 9.23 0.59 -14.39
CA LEU A 112 8.42 1.35 -15.35
C LEU A 112 7.01 1.66 -14.80
N PRO A 113 6.87 2.54 -13.82
CA PRO A 113 5.55 3.00 -13.37
C PRO A 113 4.74 3.58 -14.54
N THR A 114 3.41 3.37 -14.53
CA THR A 114 2.53 3.74 -15.66
C THR A 114 1.65 4.95 -15.40
N ASN A 115 1.62 5.47 -14.18
CA ASN A 115 0.81 6.63 -13.81
C ASN A 115 1.53 7.51 -12.77
N PRO A 116 1.08 8.76 -12.56
CA PRO A 116 1.75 9.70 -11.65
C PRO A 116 1.86 9.19 -10.20
N TYR A 117 0.83 8.49 -9.70
CA TYR A 117 0.88 7.88 -8.37
C TYR A 117 2.01 6.84 -8.26
N ALA A 118 2.09 5.93 -9.21
CA ALA A 118 3.13 4.91 -9.24
C ALA A 118 4.53 5.53 -9.34
N TRP A 119 4.70 6.59 -10.15
CA TRP A 119 5.94 7.35 -10.25
C TRP A 119 6.32 8.01 -8.92
N SER A 120 5.38 8.61 -8.19
CA SER A 120 5.67 9.24 -6.90
C SER A 120 6.22 8.23 -5.88
N LYS A 121 5.63 7.03 -5.82
CA LYS A 121 6.10 5.95 -4.95
C LYS A 121 7.45 5.39 -5.39
N TYR A 122 7.64 5.16 -6.69
CA TYR A 122 8.90 4.70 -7.26
C TYR A 122 10.05 5.66 -6.99
N LEU A 123 9.86 6.96 -7.20
CA LEU A 123 10.89 7.96 -6.98
C LEU A 123 11.31 8.02 -5.51
N PHE A 124 10.35 7.91 -4.57
CA PHE A 124 10.68 7.87 -3.16
C PHE A 124 11.42 6.58 -2.78
N ASP A 125 11.00 5.41 -3.28
CA ASP A 125 11.74 4.16 -3.13
C ASP A 125 13.18 4.29 -3.64
N ARG A 126 13.38 4.90 -4.82
CA ARG A 126 14.72 5.11 -5.41
C ARG A 126 15.58 6.06 -4.58
N LEU A 127 14.98 7.12 -4.02
CA LEU A 127 15.66 8.02 -3.10
C LEU A 127 16.16 7.27 -1.86
N VAL A 128 15.26 6.52 -1.21
CA VAL A 128 15.59 5.72 -0.02
C VAL A 128 16.70 4.72 -0.33
N LEU A 129 16.55 3.89 -1.37
CA LEU A 129 17.55 2.87 -1.75
C LEU A 129 18.94 3.47 -2.04
N LYS A 130 19.01 4.67 -2.62
CA LYS A 130 20.28 5.35 -2.87
C LYS A 130 20.98 5.86 -1.63
N SER A 131 20.22 6.15 -0.58
CA SER A 131 20.73 6.78 0.64
C SER A 131 20.70 5.84 1.85
N ILE A 132 20.12 4.65 1.73
CA ILE A 132 19.77 3.75 2.83
C ILE A 132 20.94 3.47 3.80
N ASP A 133 22.15 3.26 3.27
CA ASP A 133 23.35 2.98 4.08
C ASP A 133 23.93 4.25 4.75
N LYS A 134 23.43 5.45 4.41
CA LYS A 134 23.91 6.72 4.92
C LYS A 134 22.91 7.40 5.85
N LEU A 135 21.69 6.90 5.92
CA LEU A 135 20.66 7.46 6.78
C LEU A 135 20.99 7.15 8.25
N PRO A 136 20.84 8.14 9.16
CA PRO A 136 21.13 7.95 10.58
C PRO A 136 20.04 7.24 11.36
N ILE A 137 19.01 6.75 10.68
CA ILE A 137 17.80 6.13 11.19
C ILE A 137 17.48 4.86 10.42
N LYS A 138 16.68 4.01 11.00
CA LYS A 138 16.07 2.85 10.31
C LYS A 138 14.94 3.33 9.40
N VAL A 139 14.97 2.91 8.13
CA VAL A 139 13.94 3.22 7.13
C VAL A 139 13.46 1.93 6.48
N GLN A 140 12.16 1.64 6.61
CA GLN A 140 11.54 0.43 6.09
C GLN A 140 10.37 0.79 5.17
N GLY A 141 10.46 0.39 3.91
CA GLY A 141 9.44 0.61 2.89
C GLY A 141 8.62 -0.66 2.62
N PHE A 142 7.32 -0.52 2.49
CA PHE A 142 6.40 -1.64 2.28
C PHE A 142 5.64 -1.44 0.98
N ARG A 143 5.93 -2.25 -0.05
CA ARG A 143 5.22 -2.25 -1.33
C ARG A 143 3.97 -3.10 -1.22
N TYR A 144 2.86 -2.46 -0.88
CA TYR A 144 1.60 -3.15 -0.77
C TYR A 144 1.09 -3.61 -2.13
N PHE A 145 0.69 -4.87 -2.18
CA PHE A 145 -0.14 -5.41 -3.24
C PHE A 145 -1.61 -5.01 -3.00
N ASN A 146 -2.58 -5.71 -3.54
CA ASN A 146 -3.97 -5.28 -3.44
C ASN A 146 -4.52 -5.47 -2.02
N VAL A 147 -4.40 -4.46 -1.19
CA VAL A 147 -4.91 -4.52 0.19
C VAL A 147 -6.43 -4.47 0.20
N MET A 148 -7.06 -5.35 0.98
CA MET A 148 -8.50 -5.43 1.16
C MET A 148 -8.85 -5.62 2.63
N GLY A 149 -10.09 -5.28 3.00
CA GLY A 149 -10.56 -5.37 4.38
C GLY A 149 -11.59 -4.28 4.70
N PRO A 150 -11.99 -4.14 5.97
CA PRO A 150 -12.97 -3.14 6.41
C PRO A 150 -12.42 -1.71 6.33
N HIS A 151 -13.33 -0.73 6.32
CA HIS A 151 -13.05 0.72 6.41
C HIS A 151 -12.48 1.38 5.15
N ASP A 152 -12.69 0.80 3.96
CA ASP A 152 -12.34 1.44 2.69
C ASP A 152 -13.53 2.14 1.98
N GLU A 153 -14.74 2.10 2.57
CA GLU A 153 -15.97 2.66 2.01
C GLU A 153 -15.89 4.17 1.73
N HIS A 154 -15.09 4.88 2.54
CA HIS A 154 -14.91 6.32 2.39
C HIS A 154 -14.16 6.72 1.11
N LYS A 155 -13.52 5.77 0.43
CA LYS A 155 -12.82 6.02 -0.84
C LYS A 155 -13.76 6.19 -2.05
N GLY A 156 -15.09 6.01 -1.88
CA GLY A 156 -16.06 6.14 -2.97
C GLY A 156 -15.68 5.27 -4.18
N ASP A 157 -15.46 5.90 -5.34
CA ASP A 157 -15.08 5.19 -6.57
C ASP A 157 -13.68 4.57 -6.53
N SER A 158 -12.83 4.96 -5.59
CA SER A 158 -11.50 4.36 -5.37
C SER A 158 -11.51 3.26 -4.30
N ALA A 159 -12.68 2.91 -3.72
CA ALA A 159 -12.83 1.77 -2.84
C ALA A 159 -12.52 0.45 -3.56
N SER A 160 -12.14 -0.58 -2.81
CA SER A 160 -11.91 -1.90 -3.38
C SER A 160 -13.17 -2.43 -4.09
N LEU A 161 -12.97 -3.25 -5.11
CA LEU A 161 -14.11 -3.86 -5.82
C LEU A 161 -15.02 -4.65 -4.86
N ILE A 162 -14.45 -5.31 -3.89
CA ILE A 162 -15.20 -6.08 -2.88
C ILE A 162 -16.13 -5.18 -2.08
N THR A 163 -15.66 -4.02 -1.64
CA THR A 163 -16.49 -3.04 -0.92
C THR A 163 -17.62 -2.52 -1.81
N LYS A 164 -17.35 -2.29 -3.10
CA LYS A 164 -18.38 -1.90 -4.05
C LYS A 164 -19.41 -3.00 -4.24
N TRP A 165 -18.97 -4.24 -4.40
CA TRP A 165 -19.84 -5.40 -4.60
C TRP A 165 -20.72 -5.70 -3.39
N LYS A 166 -20.25 -5.44 -2.16
CA LYS A 166 -21.08 -5.59 -0.95
C LYS A 166 -22.38 -4.77 -0.96
N LYS A 167 -22.43 -3.68 -1.73
CA LYS A 167 -23.57 -2.76 -1.81
C LYS A 167 -24.73 -3.27 -2.67
N PHE A 168 -24.53 -4.30 -3.48
CA PHE A 168 -25.49 -4.78 -4.48
C PHE A 168 -25.69 -6.30 -4.33
N ASN A 169 -26.82 -6.81 -4.85
CA ASN A 169 -27.06 -8.25 -4.96
C ASN A 169 -26.34 -8.90 -6.15
N TYR A 170 -25.68 -8.11 -6.98
CA TYR A 170 -24.91 -8.56 -8.13
C TYR A 170 -23.48 -8.06 -8.06
N VAL A 171 -22.62 -8.71 -8.83
CA VAL A 171 -21.22 -8.32 -9.01
C VAL A 171 -21.00 -7.93 -10.46
N LYS A 172 -20.31 -6.78 -10.71
CA LYS A 172 -19.83 -6.43 -12.04
C LYS A 172 -18.33 -6.69 -12.15
N VAL A 173 -17.95 -7.47 -13.15
CA VAL A 173 -16.55 -7.74 -13.51
C VAL A 173 -16.29 -7.37 -14.97
N PHE A 174 -15.06 -7.12 -15.35
CA PHE A 174 -14.72 -6.92 -16.75
C PHE A 174 -14.73 -8.24 -17.50
N GLU A 175 -15.12 -8.20 -18.78
CA GLU A 175 -14.96 -9.34 -19.69
C GLU A 175 -13.52 -9.84 -19.65
N GLY A 176 -13.36 -11.15 -19.54
CA GLY A 176 -12.05 -11.80 -19.41
C GLY A 176 -11.43 -11.74 -18.02
N SER A 177 -12.16 -11.31 -16.99
CA SER A 177 -11.70 -11.20 -15.58
C SER A 177 -11.17 -12.50 -15.00
N LYS A 178 -11.53 -13.65 -15.55
CA LYS A 178 -10.94 -14.97 -15.24
C LYS A 178 -9.44 -15.07 -15.54
N ASN A 179 -8.92 -14.20 -16.42
CA ASN A 179 -7.51 -14.13 -16.81
C ASN A 179 -6.76 -12.94 -16.19
N ILE A 180 -7.43 -12.14 -15.36
CA ILE A 180 -6.87 -10.97 -14.69
C ILE A 180 -6.67 -11.32 -13.22
N PHE A 181 -5.41 -11.43 -12.82
CA PHE A 181 -5.02 -11.89 -11.49
C PHE A 181 -4.43 -10.77 -10.65
N ARG A 182 -4.76 -10.73 -9.38
CA ARG A 182 -4.15 -9.84 -8.37
C ARG A 182 -3.75 -10.62 -7.14
N ASP A 183 -2.66 -10.22 -6.56
CA ASP A 183 -2.28 -10.65 -5.23
C ASP A 183 -3.04 -9.78 -4.22
N PHE A 184 -4.01 -10.39 -3.54
CA PHE A 184 -4.84 -9.73 -2.54
C PHE A 184 -4.36 -10.08 -1.15
N ILE A 185 -4.12 -9.06 -0.33
CA ILE A 185 -3.69 -9.21 1.05
C ILE A 185 -4.71 -8.55 2.00
N HIS A 186 -5.01 -9.22 3.11
CA HIS A 186 -5.89 -8.64 4.12
C HIS A 186 -5.17 -7.52 4.90
N VAL A 187 -5.90 -6.44 5.22
CA VAL A 187 -5.34 -5.28 5.94
C VAL A 187 -4.79 -5.65 7.32
N ASP A 188 -5.35 -6.67 7.99
CA ASP A 188 -4.84 -7.16 9.27
C ASP A 188 -3.43 -7.72 9.14
N ASP A 189 -3.12 -8.42 8.02
CA ASP A 189 -1.76 -8.92 7.76
C ASP A 189 -0.81 -7.77 7.49
N VAL A 190 -1.25 -6.72 6.78
CA VAL A 190 -0.46 -5.50 6.61
C VAL A 190 -0.12 -4.89 7.98
N CYS A 191 -1.10 -4.75 8.87
CA CYS A 191 -0.88 -4.20 10.21
C CYS A 191 0.12 -5.05 11.01
N LYS A 192 -0.03 -6.38 10.95
CA LYS A 192 0.83 -7.32 11.67
C LYS A 192 2.25 -7.35 11.11
N ILE A 193 2.42 -7.25 9.79
CA ILE A 193 3.75 -7.18 9.17
C ILE A 193 4.47 -5.90 9.61
N HIS A 194 3.80 -4.76 9.67
CA HIS A 194 4.40 -3.53 10.20
C HIS A 194 4.91 -3.71 11.64
N GLU A 195 4.10 -4.32 12.51
CA GLU A 195 4.49 -4.61 13.89
C GLU A 195 5.69 -5.55 13.97
N LEU A 196 5.72 -6.64 13.18
CA LEU A 196 6.85 -7.59 13.13
C LEU A 196 8.15 -6.91 12.71
N PHE A 197 8.09 -5.85 11.90
CA PHE A 197 9.26 -5.09 11.48
C PHE A 197 9.77 -4.09 12.54
N PHE A 198 9.10 -3.90 13.65
CA PHE A 198 9.61 -3.03 14.73
C PHE A 198 10.94 -3.57 15.31
N ASP A 199 11.07 -4.89 15.42
CA ASP A 199 12.25 -5.57 15.94
C ASP A 199 13.31 -5.88 14.87
N ILE A 200 13.06 -5.53 13.60
CA ILE A 200 14.01 -5.70 12.51
C ILE A 200 14.88 -4.45 12.41
N GLU A 201 16.16 -4.57 12.74
CA GLU A 201 17.10 -3.44 12.75
C GLU A 201 17.55 -2.99 11.35
N LYS A 202 17.28 -3.78 10.33
CA LYS A 202 17.71 -3.48 8.96
C LYS A 202 16.75 -2.54 8.24
N SER A 203 17.32 -1.52 7.60
CA SER A 203 16.63 -0.72 6.61
C SER A 203 16.51 -1.47 5.30
N ASP A 204 15.31 -1.57 4.73
CA ASP A 204 15.08 -2.18 3.41
C ASP A 204 13.71 -1.78 2.84
N ILE A 205 13.45 -2.18 1.61
CA ILE A 205 12.13 -2.11 0.98
C ILE A 205 11.70 -3.53 0.66
N VAL A 206 10.49 -3.92 1.11
CA VAL A 206 9.97 -5.28 0.95
C VAL A 206 8.59 -5.28 0.30
N ASN A 207 8.31 -6.32 -0.44
CA ASN A 207 6.98 -6.61 -0.93
C ASN A 207 6.07 -7.05 0.22
N VAL A 208 4.81 -6.61 0.17
CA VAL A 208 3.76 -7.00 1.12
C VAL A 208 2.55 -7.47 0.33
N GLY A 209 2.56 -8.74 0.00
CA GLY A 209 1.54 -9.50 -0.70
C GLY A 209 1.53 -10.95 -0.19
N THR A 210 0.58 -11.74 -0.65
CA THR A 210 0.44 -13.15 -0.20
C THR A 210 1.28 -14.12 -1.01
N GLY A 211 1.76 -13.72 -2.19
CA GLY A 211 2.37 -14.62 -3.17
C GLY A 211 1.37 -15.58 -3.83
N THR A 212 0.07 -15.39 -3.60
CA THR A 212 -0.99 -16.25 -4.14
C THR A 212 -2.03 -15.39 -4.87
N PRO A 213 -1.84 -15.16 -6.18
CA PRO A 213 -2.73 -14.32 -6.95
C PRO A 213 -4.08 -15.00 -7.19
N ARG A 214 -5.15 -14.21 -7.18
CA ARG A 214 -6.53 -14.64 -7.44
C ARG A 214 -7.10 -13.86 -8.61
N SER A 215 -7.94 -14.52 -9.43
CA SER A 215 -8.64 -13.80 -10.50
C SER A 215 -9.80 -12.98 -9.95
N PHE A 216 -10.19 -11.93 -10.67
CA PHE A 216 -11.38 -11.17 -10.29
C PHE A 216 -12.67 -11.99 -10.42
N MET A 217 -12.70 -12.98 -11.34
CA MET A 217 -13.85 -13.89 -11.45
C MET A 217 -13.94 -14.78 -10.22
N GLU A 218 -12.83 -15.39 -9.79
CA GLU A 218 -12.76 -16.19 -8.56
C GLU A 218 -13.24 -15.42 -7.33
N LEU A 219 -12.85 -14.14 -7.22
CA LEU A 219 -13.35 -13.24 -6.19
C LEU A 219 -14.86 -13.02 -6.25
N ALA A 220 -15.38 -12.78 -7.47
CA ALA A 220 -16.79 -12.56 -7.69
C ALA A 220 -17.62 -13.78 -7.29
N GLU A 221 -17.16 -14.99 -7.61
CA GLU A 221 -17.80 -16.26 -7.26
C GLU A 221 -17.86 -16.46 -5.73
N HIS A 222 -16.83 -16.02 -4.98
CA HIS A 222 -16.81 -16.10 -3.52
C HIS A 222 -17.73 -15.08 -2.82
N MET A 223 -18.25 -14.07 -3.54
CA MET A 223 -19.12 -13.08 -2.94
C MET A 223 -20.56 -13.55 -2.67
N ASP A 224 -20.92 -14.76 -3.11
CA ASP A 224 -22.24 -15.38 -2.94
C ASP A 224 -23.39 -14.41 -3.31
N LYS A 225 -23.27 -13.82 -4.53
CA LYS A 225 -24.27 -12.90 -5.08
C LYS A 225 -25.18 -13.60 -6.08
N GLU A 226 -26.38 -13.04 -6.26
CA GLU A 226 -27.39 -13.60 -7.15
C GLU A 226 -26.92 -13.64 -8.61
N GLU A 227 -26.09 -12.69 -9.03
CA GLU A 227 -25.66 -12.56 -10.42
C GLU A 227 -24.23 -12.00 -10.54
N ILE A 228 -23.47 -12.55 -11.50
CA ILE A 228 -22.19 -12.00 -11.95
C ILE A 228 -22.40 -11.45 -13.37
N ILE A 229 -22.22 -10.14 -13.54
CA ILE A 229 -22.41 -9.43 -14.81
C ILE A 229 -21.04 -9.11 -15.39
N GLU A 230 -20.72 -9.66 -16.55
CA GLU A 230 -19.52 -9.26 -17.29
C GLU A 230 -19.83 -8.00 -18.11
N ILE A 231 -18.96 -6.99 -17.99
CA ILE A 231 -19.05 -5.71 -18.70
C ILE A 231 -17.77 -5.46 -19.51
N PRO A 232 -17.85 -4.78 -20.67
CA PRO A 232 -16.63 -4.46 -21.41
C PRO A 232 -15.72 -3.55 -20.62
N MET A 233 -14.40 -3.79 -20.71
CA MET A 233 -13.39 -2.91 -20.12
C MET A 233 -13.34 -1.60 -20.89
N PRO A 234 -13.43 -0.43 -20.21
CA PRO A 234 -13.28 0.88 -20.87
C PRO A 234 -11.94 0.99 -21.60
N ASP A 235 -11.95 1.56 -22.82
CA ASP A 235 -10.73 1.71 -23.63
C ASP A 235 -9.64 2.54 -22.95
N THR A 236 -10.03 3.50 -22.11
CA THR A 236 -9.11 4.30 -21.31
C THR A 236 -8.29 3.49 -20.29
N LEU A 237 -8.79 2.31 -19.91
CA LEU A 237 -8.11 1.42 -18.96
C LEU A 237 -7.26 0.35 -19.64
N LYS A 238 -7.63 -0.10 -20.84
CA LYS A 238 -7.00 -1.27 -21.52
C LYS A 238 -5.48 -1.19 -21.60
N ASN A 239 -4.93 -0.02 -21.90
CA ASN A 239 -3.48 0.16 -22.09
C ASN A 239 -2.69 0.33 -20.77
N GLN A 240 -3.36 0.54 -19.65
CA GLN A 240 -2.74 0.78 -18.35
C GLN A 240 -3.06 -0.33 -17.34
N TYR A 241 -3.93 -1.28 -17.74
CA TYR A 241 -4.42 -2.30 -16.85
C TYR A 241 -3.38 -3.41 -16.69
N GLN A 242 -3.02 -3.69 -15.46
CA GLN A 242 -2.16 -4.84 -15.16
C GLN A 242 -3.01 -6.11 -15.22
N ASP A 243 -2.62 -7.08 -16.05
CA ASP A 243 -3.31 -8.37 -16.11
C ASP A 243 -2.90 -9.31 -14.98
N PHE A 244 -1.73 -9.07 -14.42
CA PHE A 244 -1.15 -9.95 -13.40
C PHE A 244 -0.34 -9.18 -12.38
N THR A 245 -0.58 -9.46 -11.09
CA THR A 245 0.33 -9.07 -10.00
C THR A 245 0.47 -10.22 -9.01
N MET A 246 1.70 -10.49 -8.58
CA MET A 246 2.04 -11.50 -7.59
C MET A 246 3.32 -11.08 -6.87
N SER A 247 3.32 -11.12 -5.56
CA SER A 247 4.50 -10.87 -4.73
C SER A 247 5.46 -12.05 -4.77
N ASP A 248 6.75 -11.80 -4.95
CA ASP A 248 7.78 -12.72 -4.48
C ASP A 248 8.03 -12.41 -3.01
N ASN A 249 7.76 -13.37 -2.14
CA ASN A 249 7.82 -13.19 -0.69
C ASN A 249 9.17 -13.60 -0.08
N ALA A 250 10.14 -14.06 -0.89
CA ALA A 250 11.41 -14.55 -0.38
C ALA A 250 12.14 -13.53 0.51
N LYS A 251 12.11 -12.24 0.17
CA LYS A 251 12.71 -11.19 0.98
C LYS A 251 11.92 -10.97 2.28
N LEU A 252 10.61 -10.87 2.23
CA LEU A 252 9.76 -10.75 3.41
C LEU A 252 10.00 -11.91 4.38
N GLU A 253 9.95 -13.15 3.88
CA GLU A 253 10.17 -14.37 4.66
C GLU A 253 11.59 -14.45 5.24
N SER A 254 12.58 -13.86 4.60
CA SER A 254 13.94 -13.80 5.14
C SER A 254 14.03 -12.96 6.42
N TYR A 255 13.09 -12.03 6.64
CA TYR A 255 13.01 -11.19 7.84
C TYR A 255 12.11 -11.77 8.92
N ILE A 256 10.91 -12.23 8.54
CA ILE A 256 9.88 -12.63 9.51
C ILE A 256 9.62 -14.14 9.57
N GLY A 257 10.39 -14.94 8.80
CA GLY A 257 10.14 -16.38 8.65
C GLY A 257 8.93 -16.68 7.77
N GLN A 258 8.52 -17.95 7.74
CA GLN A 258 7.28 -18.32 7.06
C GLN A 258 6.09 -17.65 7.74
N TYR A 259 5.24 -16.98 6.93
CA TYR A 259 4.08 -16.25 7.40
C TYR A 259 2.80 -16.85 6.80
N GLU A 260 1.86 -17.20 7.67
CA GLU A 260 0.54 -17.68 7.25
C GLU A 260 -0.38 -16.47 7.07
N PHE A 261 -0.62 -16.12 5.81
CA PHE A 261 -1.51 -15.03 5.45
C PHE A 261 -2.97 -15.41 5.72
N ARG A 262 -3.72 -14.46 6.25
CA ARG A 262 -5.16 -14.60 6.36
C ARG A 262 -5.76 -14.74 4.96
N TYR A 263 -6.71 -15.66 4.83
CA TYR A 263 -7.49 -15.74 3.58
C TYR A 263 -8.21 -14.40 3.35
N PRO A 264 -8.13 -13.81 2.16
CA PRO A 264 -8.58 -12.45 1.95
C PRO A 264 -10.11 -12.24 2.00
N PHE A 265 -10.93 -13.29 2.12
CA PHE A 265 -12.41 -13.22 2.14
C PHE A 265 -13.01 -13.81 3.41
#